data_9b1a40090e1ae10eb7be0ddabec0d24f
#
_entry.id   9b1a40090e1ae10eb7be0ddabec0d24f
#
_cell.length_a   1.000
_cell.length_b   1.000
_cell.length_c   1.000
_cell.angle_alpha   90.00
_cell.angle_beta   90.00
_cell.angle_gamma   90.00
#
_symmetry.space_group_name_H-M   'P 1'
#
loop_
_entity.id
_entity.type
_entity.pdbx_description
1 polymer ?
#
loop_
_entity_poly.entity_id
_entity_poly.type
_entity_poly.pdbx_seq_one_letter_code
_entity_poly.pdbx_strand_id
1 'polypeptide(L)'
;SYTEISKLIGMHTGGIRNSHFSSATVDDRHKVLSYINFSGKALMEKVDSLFDIFDELFGEYSFDDHKRLIEIIRSAKSDMEDSIVPHGNHYVLARLQSYQSRLGQFDELTDGITYYRFLEQLLERVEKDPEEVADKFRQVAERVFTRKNALFNITSDKKDYRKIEKRI
;
A
#
# COMPACT_ATOMS: atom_id res chain seq x y z
N SER A 1 -7.23 -8.90 -15.50
CA SER A 1 -8.33 -8.40 -14.64
C SER A 1 -8.06 -8.78 -13.18
N TYR A 2 -8.72 -8.09 -12.21
CA TYR A 2 -8.56 -8.40 -10.76
C TYR A 2 -8.79 -9.89 -10.43
N THR A 3 -9.79 -10.49 -11.02
CA THR A 3 -10.10 -11.92 -10.82
C THR A 3 -9.00 -12.85 -11.34
N GLU A 4 -8.38 -12.50 -12.46
CA GLU A 4 -7.25 -13.27 -13.02
C GLU A 4 -6.01 -13.17 -12.13
N ILE A 5 -5.63 -11.96 -11.73
CA ILE A 5 -4.49 -11.76 -10.83
C ILE A 5 -4.71 -12.51 -9.51
N SER A 6 -5.89 -12.43 -8.91
CA SER A 6 -6.23 -13.15 -7.68
C SER A 6 -6.11 -14.67 -7.86
N LYS A 7 -6.52 -15.20 -9.01
CA LYS A 7 -6.36 -16.63 -9.35
C LYS A 7 -4.88 -16.99 -9.52
N LEU A 8 -4.09 -16.18 -10.22
CA LEU A 8 -2.65 -16.40 -10.40
C LEU A 8 -1.91 -16.40 -9.05
N ILE A 9 -2.21 -15.43 -8.17
CA ILE A 9 -1.67 -15.38 -6.82
C ILE A 9 -1.96 -16.68 -6.07
N GLY A 10 -3.21 -17.15 -6.08
CA GLY A 10 -3.61 -18.37 -5.39
C GLY A 10 -2.97 -19.66 -5.94
N MET A 11 -2.71 -19.73 -7.27
CA MET A 11 -2.13 -20.91 -7.91
C MET A 11 -0.61 -20.96 -7.87
N HIS A 12 0.05 -19.81 -7.87
CA HIS A 12 1.50 -19.75 -8.09
C HIS A 12 2.29 -19.25 -6.89
N THR A 13 1.62 -18.69 -5.87
CA THR A 13 2.30 -18.10 -4.73
C THR A 13 1.73 -18.59 -3.40
N GLY A 14 2.48 -18.36 -2.32
CA GLY A 14 1.96 -18.50 -0.95
C GLY A 14 1.25 -17.25 -0.44
N GLY A 15 0.77 -16.40 -1.37
CA GLY A 15 0.10 -15.13 -1.12
C GLY A 15 1.00 -13.93 -1.36
N ILE A 16 0.37 -12.84 -1.80
CA ILE A 16 0.97 -11.51 -1.88
C ILE A 16 0.28 -10.64 -0.84
N ARG A 17 1.04 -9.86 -0.11
CA ARG A 17 0.55 -8.94 0.93
C ARG A 17 1.11 -7.56 0.68
N ASN A 18 0.33 -6.55 1.01
CA ASN A 18 0.79 -5.18 1.13
C ASN A 18 0.72 -4.71 2.58
N SER A 19 1.58 -3.79 2.93
CA SER A 19 1.55 -3.09 4.22
C SER A 19 2.22 -1.73 4.06
N HIS A 20 1.81 -0.80 4.89
CA HIS A 20 2.48 0.47 5.06
C HIS A 20 3.48 0.36 6.24
N PHE A 21 4.64 0.95 6.07
CA PHE A 21 5.66 1.06 7.11
C PHE A 21 6.13 2.49 7.23
N SER A 22 6.13 3.03 8.44
CA SER A 22 6.69 4.33 8.78
C SER A 22 7.66 4.22 9.94
N SER A 23 8.76 4.96 9.90
CA SER A 23 9.72 5.03 11.00
C SER A 23 10.52 6.34 10.95
N ALA A 24 10.94 6.82 12.10
CA ALA A 24 11.98 7.84 12.15
C ALA A 24 13.36 7.22 11.92
N THR A 25 14.31 7.96 11.33
CA THR A 25 15.69 7.49 11.19
C THR A 25 16.42 7.55 12.54
N VAL A 26 17.43 6.69 12.70
CA VAL A 26 18.20 6.59 13.95
C VAL A 26 19.03 7.86 14.20
N ASP A 27 19.53 8.48 13.14
CA ASP A 27 20.39 9.66 13.14
C ASP A 27 19.61 10.98 13.21
N ASP A 28 18.34 10.98 12.74
CA ASP A 28 17.48 12.17 12.77
C ASP A 28 16.01 11.79 13.00
N ARG A 29 15.53 11.97 14.23
CA ARG A 29 14.13 11.71 14.62
C ARG A 29 13.10 12.59 13.90
N HIS A 30 13.53 13.67 13.23
CA HIS A 30 12.64 14.52 12.43
C HIS A 30 12.50 14.03 10.99
N LYS A 31 13.36 13.11 10.55
CA LYS A 31 13.29 12.49 9.23
C LYS A 31 12.46 11.23 9.31
N VAL A 32 11.28 11.24 8.68
CA VAL A 32 10.39 10.09 8.58
C VAL A 32 10.68 9.34 7.27
N LEU A 33 10.89 8.05 7.38
CA LEU A 33 10.89 7.10 6.27
C LEU A 33 9.49 6.48 6.17
N SER A 34 8.96 6.41 4.97
CA SER A 34 7.67 5.80 4.70
C SER A 34 7.78 4.94 3.45
N TYR A 35 7.34 3.68 3.57
CA TYR A 35 7.36 2.70 2.49
C TYR A 35 6.02 2.02 2.36
N ILE A 36 5.60 1.78 1.13
CA ILE A 36 4.58 0.78 0.81
C ILE A 36 5.34 -0.51 0.55
N ASN A 37 5.13 -1.50 1.40
CA ASN A 37 5.80 -2.79 1.31
C ASN A 37 4.87 -3.79 0.62
N PHE A 38 5.36 -4.41 -0.45
CA PHE A 38 4.73 -5.55 -1.09
C PHE A 38 5.60 -6.78 -0.83
N SER A 39 5.01 -7.81 -0.28
CA SER A 39 5.72 -9.05 0.01
C SER A 39 5.01 -10.24 -0.60
N GLY A 40 5.78 -11.15 -1.17
CA GLY A 40 5.28 -12.39 -1.72
C GLY A 40 6.23 -13.54 -1.41
N LYS A 41 5.72 -14.75 -1.41
CA LYS A 41 6.51 -15.97 -1.26
C LYS A 41 6.08 -17.00 -2.29
N ALA A 42 7.03 -17.73 -2.83
CA ALA A 42 6.78 -18.82 -3.76
C ALA A 42 7.79 -19.96 -3.58
N LEU A 43 7.43 -21.16 -4.02
CA LEU A 43 8.40 -22.22 -4.22
C LEU A 43 9.33 -21.87 -5.39
N MET A 44 10.55 -22.39 -5.38
CA MET A 44 11.54 -22.10 -6.43
C MET A 44 11.06 -22.45 -7.85
N GLU A 45 10.19 -23.44 -7.99
CA GLU A 45 9.55 -23.80 -9.25
C GLU A 45 8.56 -22.75 -9.77
N LYS A 46 8.08 -21.88 -8.89
CA LYS A 46 7.06 -20.85 -9.13
C LYS A 46 7.59 -19.43 -8.98
N VAL A 47 8.89 -19.27 -8.73
CA VAL A 47 9.48 -17.94 -8.47
C VAL A 47 9.34 -17.01 -9.66
N ASP A 48 9.46 -17.52 -10.89
CA ASP A 48 9.26 -16.72 -12.11
C ASP A 48 7.83 -16.17 -12.19
N SER A 49 6.83 -17.02 -11.88
CA SER A 49 5.42 -16.59 -11.82
C SER A 49 5.18 -15.51 -10.74
N LEU A 50 5.89 -15.57 -9.61
CA LEU A 50 5.81 -14.51 -8.60
C LEU A 50 6.32 -13.18 -9.13
N PHE A 51 7.43 -13.16 -9.86
CA PHE A 51 7.95 -11.94 -10.48
C PHE A 51 7.03 -11.43 -11.58
N ASP A 52 6.50 -12.32 -12.44
CA ASP A 52 5.55 -11.94 -13.49
C ASP A 52 4.29 -11.28 -12.90
N ILE A 53 3.78 -11.79 -11.76
CA ILE A 53 2.66 -11.17 -11.05
C ILE A 53 3.04 -9.78 -10.51
N PHE A 54 4.24 -9.60 -9.97
CA PHE A 54 4.69 -8.28 -9.53
C PHE A 54 4.88 -7.32 -10.71
N ASP A 55 5.40 -7.78 -11.84
CA ASP A 55 5.55 -6.98 -13.06
C ASP A 55 4.17 -6.51 -13.56
N GLU A 56 3.14 -7.37 -13.52
CA GLU A 56 1.75 -7.00 -13.85
C GLU A 56 1.17 -5.99 -12.84
N LEU A 57 1.37 -6.22 -11.54
CA LEU A 57 0.86 -5.34 -10.48
C LEU A 57 1.45 -3.91 -10.54
N PHE A 58 2.72 -3.78 -10.94
CA PHE A 58 3.41 -2.48 -10.96
C PHE A 58 3.47 -1.85 -12.36
N GLY A 59 3.28 -2.65 -13.42
CA GLY A 59 3.35 -2.18 -14.80
C GLY A 59 2.01 -1.83 -15.44
N GLU A 60 0.95 -2.52 -15.05
CA GLU A 60 -0.36 -2.45 -15.72
C GLU A 60 -1.52 -2.05 -14.79
N TYR A 61 -1.27 -1.13 -13.86
CA TYR A 61 -2.35 -0.62 -13.03
C TYR A 61 -3.28 0.33 -13.81
N SER A 62 -4.59 0.20 -13.61
CA SER A 62 -5.61 1.10 -14.16
C SER A 62 -6.56 1.55 -13.04
N PHE A 63 -6.96 2.82 -13.11
CA PHE A 63 -7.96 3.42 -12.24
C PHE A 63 -9.26 3.75 -13.00
N ASP A 64 -9.46 3.16 -14.17
CA ASP A 64 -10.60 3.47 -15.06
C ASP A 64 -11.91 2.80 -14.62
N ASP A 65 -11.86 1.78 -13.77
CA ASP A 65 -13.04 1.23 -13.12
C ASP A 65 -13.51 2.12 -11.97
N HIS A 66 -14.20 3.20 -12.32
CA HIS A 66 -14.69 4.20 -11.37
C HIS A 66 -15.65 3.62 -10.33
N LYS A 67 -16.46 2.62 -10.70
CA LYS A 67 -17.35 1.95 -9.73
C LYS A 67 -16.53 1.24 -8.66
N ARG A 68 -15.53 0.50 -9.09
CA ARG A 68 -14.63 -0.20 -8.19
C ARG A 68 -13.83 0.75 -7.31
N LEU A 69 -13.37 1.87 -7.87
CA LEU A 69 -12.66 2.92 -7.13
C LEU A 69 -13.54 3.48 -6.00
N ILE A 70 -14.80 3.83 -6.30
CA ILE A 70 -15.76 4.32 -5.31
C ILE A 70 -16.03 3.26 -4.23
N GLU A 71 -16.22 2.00 -4.62
CA GLU A 71 -16.44 0.89 -3.67
C GLU A 71 -15.27 0.73 -2.71
N ILE A 72 -14.03 0.77 -3.20
CA ILE A 72 -12.82 0.63 -2.37
C ILE A 72 -12.72 1.79 -1.36
N ILE A 73 -12.92 3.04 -1.81
CA ILE A 73 -12.85 4.21 -0.93
C ILE A 73 -13.98 4.17 0.12
N ARG A 74 -15.19 3.76 -0.28
CA ARG A 74 -16.32 3.60 0.63
C ARG A 74 -16.07 2.51 1.67
N SER A 75 -15.53 1.37 1.25
CA SER A 75 -15.15 0.29 2.17
C SER A 75 -14.09 0.76 3.16
N ALA A 76 -13.02 1.40 2.71
CA ALA A 76 -11.97 1.91 3.57
C ALA A 76 -12.51 2.92 4.61
N LYS A 77 -13.42 3.81 4.18
CA LYS A 77 -14.11 4.76 5.10
C LYS A 77 -14.95 4.02 6.13
N SER A 78 -15.75 3.03 5.71
CA SER A 78 -16.61 2.25 6.59
C SER A 78 -15.80 1.42 7.60
N ASP A 79 -14.75 0.73 7.14
CA ASP A 79 -13.88 -0.08 8.00
C ASP A 79 -13.24 0.77 9.10
N MET A 80 -12.83 1.99 8.75
CA MET A 80 -12.26 2.91 9.72
C MET A 80 -13.31 3.45 10.69
N GLU A 81 -14.50 3.81 10.21
CA GLU A 81 -15.63 4.26 11.03
C GLU A 81 -16.01 3.21 12.08
N ASP A 82 -16.09 1.95 11.67
CA ASP A 82 -16.40 0.83 12.55
C ASP A 82 -15.30 0.58 13.60
N SER A 83 -14.06 0.96 13.30
CA SER A 83 -12.93 0.81 14.21
C SER A 83 -12.83 1.91 15.27
N ILE A 84 -13.42 3.09 15.05
CA ILE A 84 -13.27 4.25 15.95
C ILE A 84 -13.80 3.96 17.35
N VAL A 85 -14.99 3.37 17.48
CA VAL A 85 -15.61 3.12 18.79
C VAL A 85 -14.85 2.05 19.59
N PRO A 86 -14.56 0.86 19.04
CA PRO A 86 -13.83 -0.17 19.78
C PRO A 86 -12.37 0.16 20.07
N HIS A 87 -11.75 1.04 19.25
CA HIS A 87 -10.34 1.39 19.37
C HIS A 87 -10.10 2.88 19.68
N GLY A 88 -11.04 3.55 20.35
CA GLY A 88 -10.99 4.98 20.67
C GLY A 88 -9.71 5.41 21.40
N ASN A 89 -9.15 4.56 22.27
CA ASN A 89 -7.88 4.80 22.95
C ASN A 89 -6.70 4.89 21.97
N HIS A 90 -6.69 4.08 20.90
CA HIS A 90 -5.66 4.15 19.84
C HIS A 90 -5.69 5.51 19.16
N TYR A 91 -6.87 5.98 18.74
CA TYR A 91 -7.02 7.27 18.06
C TYR A 91 -6.66 8.47 18.94
N VAL A 92 -7.00 8.41 20.23
CA VAL A 92 -6.57 9.44 21.21
C VAL A 92 -5.06 9.46 21.33
N LEU A 93 -4.42 8.29 21.43
CA LEU A 93 -2.97 8.18 21.55
C LEU A 93 -2.27 8.69 20.28
N ALA A 94 -2.73 8.28 19.09
CA ALA A 94 -2.20 8.77 17.82
C ALA A 94 -2.27 10.30 17.73
N ARG A 95 -3.41 10.90 18.12
CA ARG A 95 -3.57 12.35 18.18
C ARG A 95 -2.57 13.00 19.13
N LEU A 96 -2.38 12.47 20.33
CA LEU A 96 -1.41 12.99 21.29
C LEU A 96 0.03 12.89 20.76
N GLN A 97 0.40 11.78 20.16
CA GLN A 97 1.72 11.58 19.55
C GLN A 97 1.99 12.53 18.38
N SER A 98 0.93 12.93 17.66
CA SER A 98 1.07 13.88 16.55
C SER A 98 1.54 15.28 16.98
N TYR A 99 1.35 15.64 18.23
CA TYR A 99 1.88 16.90 18.79
C TYR A 99 3.35 16.79 19.22
N GLN A 100 3.88 15.56 19.34
CA GLN A 100 5.20 15.34 19.93
C GLN A 100 6.29 15.03 18.90
N SER A 101 5.93 14.48 17.73
CA SER A 101 6.91 14.04 16.75
C SER A 101 6.41 14.11 15.30
N ARG A 102 7.36 14.21 14.37
CA ARG A 102 7.08 14.11 12.92
C ARG A 102 6.50 12.76 12.55
N LEU A 103 6.98 11.67 13.15
CA LEU A 103 6.43 10.34 12.93
C LEU A 103 4.98 10.27 13.41
N GLY A 104 4.69 10.76 14.63
CA GLY A 104 3.31 10.82 15.12
C GLY A 104 2.39 11.67 14.25
N GLN A 105 2.89 12.78 13.66
CA GLN A 105 2.12 13.55 12.67
C GLN A 105 1.82 12.73 11.44
N PHE A 106 2.78 11.98 10.96
CA PHE A 106 2.62 11.11 9.80
C PHE A 106 1.61 9.97 10.07
N ASP A 107 1.73 9.32 11.22
CA ASP A 107 0.81 8.24 11.63
C ASP A 107 -0.63 8.75 11.78
N GLU A 108 -0.82 9.94 12.34
CA GLU A 108 -2.16 10.58 12.41
C GLU A 108 -2.75 10.87 11.01
N LEU A 109 -1.91 11.20 10.02
CA LEU A 109 -2.32 11.45 8.64
C LEU A 109 -2.63 10.17 7.85
N THR A 110 -2.11 9.02 8.29
CA THR A 110 -2.24 7.74 7.56
C THR A 110 -3.10 6.70 8.25
N ASP A 111 -3.37 6.85 9.56
CA ASP A 111 -4.14 5.89 10.35
C ASP A 111 -4.96 6.54 11.50
N GLY A 112 -4.87 7.86 11.67
CA GLY A 112 -5.59 8.59 12.72
C GLY A 112 -6.93 9.16 12.28
N ILE A 113 -7.56 9.97 13.16
CA ILE A 113 -8.84 10.66 12.87
C ILE A 113 -8.69 11.64 11.69
N THR A 114 -7.49 12.19 11.47
CA THR A 114 -7.24 13.04 10.29
C THR A 114 -7.36 12.24 9.00
N TYR A 115 -6.90 10.99 9.00
CA TYR A 115 -7.09 10.07 7.86
C TYR A 115 -8.56 9.74 7.62
N TYR A 116 -9.33 9.48 8.68
CA TYR A 116 -10.77 9.26 8.56
C TYR A 116 -11.47 10.45 7.87
N ARG A 117 -11.20 11.67 8.32
CA ARG A 117 -11.75 12.89 7.69
C ARG A 117 -11.32 13.05 6.22
N PHE A 118 -10.09 12.66 5.90
CA PHE A 118 -9.63 12.63 4.52
C PHE A 118 -10.44 11.63 3.69
N LEU A 119 -10.75 10.43 4.21
CA LEU A 119 -11.58 9.44 3.52
C LEU A 119 -13.02 9.93 3.29
N GLU A 120 -13.60 10.66 4.25
CA GLU A 120 -14.91 11.30 4.06
C GLU A 120 -14.89 12.25 2.87
N GLN A 121 -13.93 13.18 2.84
CA GLN A 121 -13.78 14.15 1.76
C GLN A 121 -13.43 13.47 0.41
N LEU A 122 -12.62 12.43 0.44
CA LEU A 122 -12.24 11.68 -0.76
C LEU A 122 -13.44 10.95 -1.34
N LEU A 123 -14.31 10.37 -0.50
CA LEU A 123 -15.54 9.70 -0.93
C LEU A 123 -16.49 10.70 -1.60
N GLU A 124 -16.74 11.87 -1.00
CA GLU A 124 -17.56 12.92 -1.61
C GLU A 124 -17.00 13.38 -2.97
N ARG A 125 -15.68 13.49 -3.09
CA ARG A 125 -15.01 13.91 -4.33
C ARG A 125 -15.12 12.84 -5.41
N VAL A 126 -14.87 11.58 -5.09
CA VAL A 126 -14.92 10.49 -6.08
C VAL A 126 -16.34 10.20 -6.53
N GLU A 127 -17.34 10.40 -5.69
CA GLU A 127 -18.75 10.28 -6.08
C GLU A 127 -19.18 11.41 -7.01
N LYS A 128 -18.60 12.61 -6.87
CA LYS A 128 -18.89 13.78 -7.70
C LYS A 128 -18.11 13.76 -9.02
N ASP A 129 -16.84 13.46 -8.99
CA ASP A 129 -15.93 13.44 -10.13
C ASP A 129 -14.90 12.31 -9.97
N PRO A 130 -15.27 11.08 -10.38
CA PRO A 130 -14.39 9.93 -10.27
C PRO A 130 -13.13 10.03 -11.14
N GLU A 131 -13.21 10.73 -12.30
CA GLU A 131 -12.06 10.90 -13.19
C GLU A 131 -10.99 11.80 -12.57
N GLU A 132 -11.37 12.92 -11.92
CA GLU A 132 -10.41 13.77 -11.20
C GLU A 132 -9.63 12.97 -10.15
N VAL A 133 -10.34 12.10 -9.41
CA VAL A 133 -9.70 11.27 -8.37
C VAL A 133 -8.83 10.20 -8.98
N ALA A 134 -9.28 9.52 -10.04
CA ALA A 134 -8.50 8.55 -10.79
C ALA A 134 -7.19 9.15 -11.33
N ASP A 135 -7.24 10.35 -11.89
CA ASP A 135 -6.06 11.08 -12.35
C ASP A 135 -5.06 11.36 -11.23
N LYS A 136 -5.54 11.70 -10.04
CA LYS A 136 -4.66 11.89 -8.89
C LYS A 136 -3.99 10.58 -8.45
N PHE A 137 -4.71 9.47 -8.47
CA PHE A 137 -4.11 8.16 -8.19
C PHE A 137 -3.06 7.79 -9.24
N ARG A 138 -3.32 8.04 -10.55
CA ARG A 138 -2.31 7.83 -11.61
C ARG A 138 -1.04 8.64 -11.33
N GLN A 139 -1.17 9.95 -11.05
CA GLN A 139 -0.03 10.82 -10.74
C GLN A 139 0.77 10.35 -9.52
N VAL A 140 0.10 9.86 -8.48
CA VAL A 140 0.77 9.30 -7.28
C VAL A 140 1.49 8.00 -7.64
N ALA A 141 0.82 7.10 -8.36
CA ALA A 141 1.40 5.82 -8.77
C ALA A 141 2.65 6.01 -9.64
N GLU A 142 2.61 6.90 -10.62
CA GLU A 142 3.75 7.26 -11.49
C GLU A 142 4.95 7.81 -10.72
N ARG A 143 4.72 8.47 -9.60
CA ARG A 143 5.80 9.01 -8.74
C ARG A 143 6.35 7.97 -7.77
N VAL A 144 5.49 7.10 -7.26
CA VAL A 144 5.84 6.13 -6.20
C VAL A 144 6.42 4.85 -6.82
N PHE A 145 5.75 4.29 -7.84
CA PHE A 145 6.16 3.01 -8.44
C PHE A 145 7.22 3.21 -9.53
N THR A 146 8.41 3.61 -9.10
CA THR A 146 9.57 3.77 -9.98
C THR A 146 10.75 2.96 -9.48
N ARG A 147 11.58 2.46 -10.39
CA ARG A 147 12.83 1.73 -10.02
C ARG A 147 13.72 2.53 -9.08
N LYS A 148 13.76 3.84 -9.24
CA LYS A 148 14.57 4.74 -8.40
C LYS A 148 14.10 4.76 -6.94
N ASN A 149 12.82 4.56 -6.70
CA ASN A 149 12.19 4.57 -5.38
C ASN A 149 12.02 3.15 -4.80
N ALA A 150 12.38 2.11 -5.56
CA ALA A 150 12.20 0.73 -5.14
C ALA A 150 13.39 0.23 -4.32
N LEU A 151 13.09 -0.48 -3.25
CA LEU A 151 14.03 -1.27 -2.46
C LEU A 151 13.62 -2.74 -2.51
N PHE A 152 14.50 -3.61 -2.97
CA PHE A 152 14.27 -5.04 -3.05
C PHE A 152 14.97 -5.76 -1.90
N ASN A 153 14.23 -6.61 -1.22
CA ASN A 153 14.76 -7.52 -0.22
C ASN A 153 14.35 -8.96 -0.56
N ILE A 154 15.33 -9.84 -0.73
CA ILE A 154 15.11 -11.22 -1.12
C ILE A 154 15.74 -12.13 -0.08
N THR A 155 14.95 -13.09 0.40
CA THR A 155 15.40 -14.15 1.28
C THR A 155 15.25 -15.50 0.57
N SER A 156 16.34 -16.20 0.35
CA SER A 156 16.38 -17.52 -0.30
C SER A 156 17.63 -18.31 0.13
N ASP A 157 17.67 -19.59 -0.21
CA ASP A 157 18.89 -20.38 -0.11
C ASP A 157 19.97 -19.86 -1.08
N LYS A 158 21.23 -19.97 -0.66
CA LYS A 158 22.39 -19.47 -1.47
C LYS A 158 22.43 -20.04 -2.89
N LYS A 159 22.05 -21.31 -3.08
CA LYS A 159 22.03 -21.96 -4.40
C LYS A 159 20.95 -21.39 -5.33
N ASP A 160 19.82 -20.98 -4.73
CA ASP A 160 18.63 -20.51 -5.44
C ASP A 160 18.70 -19.01 -5.75
N TYR A 161 19.41 -18.25 -4.91
CA TYR A 161 19.62 -16.82 -5.10
C TYR A 161 20.21 -16.48 -6.49
N ARG A 162 21.12 -17.29 -7.01
CA ARG A 162 21.72 -17.09 -8.35
C ARG A 162 20.71 -17.12 -9.50
N LYS A 163 19.59 -17.83 -9.34
CA LYS A 163 18.50 -17.82 -10.33
C LYS A 163 17.66 -16.55 -10.20
N ILE A 164 17.38 -16.16 -8.95
CA ILE A 164 16.56 -15.00 -8.64
C ILE A 164 17.25 -13.71 -9.07
N GLU A 165 18.56 -13.58 -8.82
CA GLU A 165 19.37 -12.42 -9.17
C GLU A 165 19.30 -12.01 -10.66
N LYS A 166 19.02 -12.98 -11.54
CA LYS A 166 18.90 -12.69 -12.98
C LYS A 166 17.57 -12.06 -13.39
N ARG A 167 16.59 -12.05 -12.47
CA ARG A 167 15.24 -11.50 -12.69
C ARG A 167 15.07 -10.08 -12.14
N ILE A 168 16.04 -9.60 -11.34
CA ILE A 168 16.08 -8.26 -10.74
C ILE A 168 16.87 -7.30 -11.63
#